data_7f73495af3cf3886ba41bae90e385fbd
#
_entry.id   7f73495af3cf3886ba41bae90e385fbd
#
_cell.length_a   1.000
_cell.length_b   1.000
_cell.length_c   1.000
_cell.angle_alpha   90.00
_cell.angle_beta   90.00
_cell.angle_gamma   90.00
#
_symmetry.space_group_name_H-M   'P 1'
#
loop_
_entity.id
_entity.type
_entity.pdbx_description
1 polymer ?
#
loop_
_entity_poly.entity_id
_entity_poly.type
_entity_poly.pdbx_seq_one_letter_code
_entity_poly.pdbx_strand_id
1 'polypeptide(L)'
;MVVAYAIAGNLEVDLHTEPLGYSSEGEPVMLSDVWPTDEELADALSAITPEMFRQRYADAMNEPRWDSIPAETSPLYQWEENSTYIRLPTFFSGLSSQPEPISSIHDAKVLLKLGDSITTDHISPAGSFPKTGPAGQWLIERGVEQRDFNSFGSRRGNHEIMMRGTFANVRIRNQMAPGTEGGYAKHCLLYTSPSPRDPTK
;
A
#
# COMPACT_ATOMS: atom_id res chain seq x y z
N MET A 1 21.60 16.03 -5.80
CA MET A 1 20.38 16.81 -6.14
C MET A 1 19.68 17.36 -4.90
N VAL A 2 19.18 16.57 -3.94
CA VAL A 2 18.46 17.08 -2.75
C VAL A 2 19.28 18.14 -1.96
N VAL A 3 20.58 17.88 -1.72
CA VAL A 3 21.48 18.82 -1.03
C VAL A 3 21.65 20.11 -1.84
N ALA A 4 21.78 20.03 -3.15
CA ALA A 4 21.91 21.21 -4.00
C ALA A 4 20.68 22.13 -3.92
N TYR A 5 19.48 21.59 -4.00
CA TYR A 5 18.24 22.36 -3.80
C TYR A 5 18.11 22.91 -2.36
N ALA A 6 18.59 22.17 -1.37
CA ALA A 6 18.61 22.66 0.01
C ALA A 6 19.56 23.84 0.20
N ILE A 7 20.72 23.83 -0.49
CA ILE A 7 21.66 24.96 -0.49
C ILE A 7 21.05 26.16 -1.22
N ALA A 8 20.45 25.95 -2.38
CA ALA A 8 19.82 27.00 -3.17
C ALA A 8 18.59 27.63 -2.45
N GLY A 9 17.94 26.87 -1.56
CA GLY A 9 16.73 27.31 -0.84
C GLY A 9 15.50 27.48 -1.73
N ASN A 10 15.58 27.01 -2.97
CA ASN A 10 14.53 27.15 -4.00
C ASN A 10 14.51 25.91 -4.89
N LEU A 11 13.31 25.37 -5.16
CA LEU A 11 13.13 24.22 -6.07
C LEU A 11 12.94 24.60 -7.54
N GLU A 12 12.71 25.87 -7.82
CA GLU A 12 12.51 26.38 -9.19
C GLU A 12 13.83 26.75 -9.87
N VAL A 13 14.97 26.73 -9.16
CA VAL A 13 16.28 27.04 -9.72
C VAL A 13 16.71 25.96 -10.73
N ASP A 14 17.17 26.39 -11.90
CA ASP A 14 17.83 25.51 -12.84
C ASP A 14 19.30 25.27 -12.41
N LEU A 15 19.56 24.14 -11.78
CA LEU A 15 20.88 23.77 -11.26
C LEU A 15 21.99 23.70 -12.33
N HIS A 16 21.67 23.72 -13.62
CA HIS A 16 22.67 23.69 -14.70
C HIS A 16 23.07 25.09 -15.17
N THR A 17 22.19 26.06 -15.03
CA THR A 17 22.38 27.41 -15.62
C THR A 17 22.33 28.52 -14.60
N GLU A 18 21.76 28.27 -13.42
CA GLU A 18 21.62 29.28 -12.36
C GLU A 18 22.49 28.96 -11.15
N PRO A 19 23.01 29.96 -10.44
CA PRO A 19 23.85 29.76 -9.26
C PRO A 19 23.02 29.23 -8.08
N LEU A 20 23.62 28.36 -7.27
CA LEU A 20 23.08 27.91 -5.99
C LEU A 20 23.03 29.04 -4.95
N GLY A 21 23.84 30.03 -5.11
CA GLY A 21 23.99 31.19 -4.23
C GLY A 21 25.20 32.06 -4.61
N TYR A 22 25.57 32.92 -3.73
CA TYR A 22 26.72 33.82 -3.93
C TYR A 22 27.69 33.71 -2.77
N SER A 23 28.98 33.79 -3.07
CA SER A 23 30.03 33.81 -2.07
C SER A 23 29.99 35.10 -1.20
N SER A 24 30.79 35.16 -0.14
CA SER A 24 30.95 36.39 0.68
C SER A 24 31.49 37.56 -0.11
N GLU A 25 32.12 37.33 -1.26
CA GLU A 25 32.67 38.34 -2.17
C GLU A 25 31.68 38.70 -3.29
N GLY A 26 30.51 38.09 -3.31
CA GLY A 26 29.44 38.36 -4.28
C GLY A 26 29.58 37.58 -5.57
N GLU A 27 30.51 36.64 -5.67
CA GLU A 27 30.67 35.79 -6.86
C GLU A 27 29.61 34.67 -6.89
N PRO A 28 29.05 34.34 -8.06
CA PRO A 28 28.06 33.27 -8.17
C PRO A 28 28.73 31.89 -7.93
N VAL A 29 28.10 31.06 -7.13
CA VAL A 29 28.50 29.67 -6.87
C VAL A 29 27.59 28.72 -7.63
N MET A 30 28.15 28.04 -8.61
CA MET A 30 27.43 27.09 -9.46
C MET A 30 27.43 25.69 -8.83
N LEU A 31 26.56 24.82 -9.31
CA LEU A 31 26.55 23.41 -8.87
C LEU A 31 27.90 22.72 -9.14
N SER A 32 28.54 23.03 -10.26
CA SER A 32 29.87 22.51 -10.61
C SER A 32 30.98 22.84 -9.62
N ASP A 33 30.84 23.97 -8.91
CA ASP A 33 31.85 24.44 -7.98
C ASP A 33 31.81 23.69 -6.63
N VAL A 34 30.66 23.12 -6.32
CA VAL A 34 30.42 22.37 -5.07
C VAL A 34 30.20 20.87 -5.29
N TRP A 35 30.19 20.44 -6.54
CA TRP A 35 30.03 19.02 -6.86
C TRP A 35 31.36 18.28 -6.61
N PRO A 36 31.37 17.19 -5.86
CA PRO A 36 32.60 16.48 -5.56
C PRO A 36 33.24 15.92 -6.85
N THR A 37 34.56 15.97 -6.89
CA THR A 37 35.32 15.31 -7.94
C THR A 37 35.27 13.79 -7.80
N ASP A 38 35.59 13.07 -8.87
CA ASP A 38 35.63 11.59 -8.83
C ASP A 38 36.69 11.09 -7.83
N GLU A 39 37.77 11.84 -7.61
CA GLU A 39 38.82 11.52 -6.64
C GLU A 39 38.32 11.67 -5.21
N GLU A 40 37.66 12.79 -4.89
CA GLU A 40 37.05 13.03 -3.57
C GLU A 40 35.96 12.00 -3.28
N LEU A 41 35.19 11.62 -4.30
CA LEU A 41 34.17 10.59 -4.17
C LEU A 41 34.78 9.21 -3.91
N ALA A 42 35.85 8.85 -4.62
CA ALA A 42 36.58 7.61 -4.43
C ALA A 42 37.20 7.53 -3.02
N ASP A 43 37.81 8.62 -2.56
CA ASP A 43 38.35 8.72 -1.20
C ASP A 43 37.28 8.56 -0.13
N ALA A 44 36.14 9.25 -0.27
CA ALA A 44 35.02 9.11 0.65
C ALA A 44 34.45 7.69 0.66
N LEU A 45 34.34 7.05 -0.49
CA LEU A 45 33.87 5.66 -0.59
C LEU A 45 34.86 4.66 0.00
N SER A 46 36.17 4.92 -0.09
CA SER A 46 37.21 4.07 0.51
C SER A 46 37.13 4.01 2.05
N ALA A 47 36.57 5.02 2.69
CA ALA A 47 36.35 5.06 4.12
C ALA A 47 35.22 4.14 4.57
N ILE A 48 34.35 3.69 3.65
CA ILE A 48 33.26 2.80 3.95
C ILE A 48 33.75 1.35 3.99
N THR A 49 33.76 0.76 5.16
CA THR A 49 34.26 -0.62 5.35
C THR A 49 33.13 -1.59 5.66
N PRO A 50 33.32 -2.90 5.35
CA PRO A 50 32.35 -3.92 5.73
C PRO A 50 32.09 -3.96 7.26
N GLU A 51 33.08 -3.56 8.06
CA GLU A 51 32.95 -3.54 9.52
C GLU A 51 31.95 -2.48 9.99
N MET A 52 31.91 -1.32 9.34
CA MET A 52 30.89 -0.30 9.64
C MET A 52 29.46 -0.86 9.44
N PHE A 53 29.26 -1.65 8.40
CA PHE A 53 27.97 -2.31 8.19
C PHE A 53 27.69 -3.35 9.28
N ARG A 54 28.66 -4.21 9.62
CA ARG A 54 28.49 -5.20 10.68
C ARG A 54 28.14 -4.54 12.00
N GLN A 55 28.85 -3.52 12.41
CA GLN A 55 28.58 -2.75 13.64
C GLN A 55 27.19 -2.12 13.62
N ARG A 56 26.83 -1.46 12.50
CA ARG A 56 25.55 -0.79 12.39
C ARG A 56 24.36 -1.75 12.40
N TYR A 57 24.52 -2.91 11.79
CA TYR A 57 23.45 -3.92 11.75
C TYR A 57 23.46 -4.86 12.95
N ALA A 58 24.55 -5.00 13.69
CA ALA A 58 24.60 -5.81 14.90
C ALA A 58 23.54 -5.38 15.92
N ASP A 59 23.35 -4.08 16.09
CA ASP A 59 22.39 -3.51 17.03
C ASP A 59 21.00 -3.25 16.42
N ALA A 60 20.87 -3.34 15.09
CA ALA A 60 19.62 -3.02 14.41
C ALA A 60 18.46 -3.96 14.78
N MET A 61 18.79 -5.16 15.26
CA MET A 61 17.80 -6.16 15.72
C MET A 61 17.57 -6.11 17.24
N ASN A 62 18.33 -5.29 17.97
CA ASN A 62 18.25 -5.15 19.43
C ASN A 62 17.49 -3.87 19.78
N GLU A 63 16.18 -3.84 19.56
CA GLU A 63 15.34 -2.73 19.97
C GLU A 63 14.57 -3.09 21.24
N PRO A 64 14.91 -2.51 22.40
CA PRO A 64 14.30 -2.88 23.68
C PRO A 64 12.77 -2.72 23.71
N ARG A 65 12.24 -1.75 22.95
CA ARG A 65 10.79 -1.58 22.83
C ARG A 65 10.14 -2.70 22.03
N TRP A 66 10.85 -3.22 21.03
CA TRP A 66 10.39 -4.37 20.25
C TRP A 66 10.45 -5.65 21.11
N ASP A 67 11.55 -5.83 21.82
CA ASP A 67 11.76 -7.01 22.67
C ASP A 67 10.81 -7.03 23.88
N SER A 68 10.32 -5.88 24.31
CA SER A 68 9.34 -5.77 25.40
C SER A 68 7.91 -6.13 25.01
N ILE A 69 7.63 -6.29 23.71
CA ILE A 69 6.30 -6.70 23.25
C ILE A 69 6.09 -8.16 23.66
N PRO A 70 5.06 -8.46 24.50
CA PRO A 70 4.79 -9.83 24.88
C PRO A 70 4.39 -10.63 23.64
N ALA A 71 5.19 -11.64 23.32
CA ALA A 71 4.89 -12.57 22.24
C ALA A 71 4.73 -13.98 22.84
N GLU A 72 3.61 -14.60 22.58
CA GLU A 72 3.41 -15.99 22.93
C GLU A 72 4.27 -16.90 22.05
N THR A 73 5.07 -17.76 22.68
CA THR A 73 5.85 -18.77 21.97
C THR A 73 4.96 -19.96 21.66
N SER A 74 4.28 -19.93 20.54
CA SER A 74 3.45 -21.03 20.06
C SER A 74 3.86 -21.43 18.65
N PRO A 75 3.85 -22.72 18.30
CA PRO A 75 4.11 -23.18 16.92
C PRO A 75 3.00 -22.77 15.95
N LEU A 76 1.84 -22.36 16.45
CA LEU A 76 0.69 -21.90 15.67
C LEU A 76 0.26 -20.53 16.16
N TYR A 77 -0.14 -19.67 15.22
CA TYR A 77 -0.70 -18.37 15.56
C TYR A 77 -2.02 -18.53 16.33
N GLN A 78 -2.15 -17.81 17.44
CA GLN A 78 -3.38 -17.79 18.24
C GLN A 78 -4.32 -16.75 17.67
N TRP A 79 -5.38 -17.22 17.03
CA TRP A 79 -6.37 -16.34 16.40
C TRP A 79 -7.33 -15.73 17.44
N GLU A 80 -7.48 -14.43 17.38
CA GLU A 80 -8.46 -13.71 18.19
C GLU A 80 -9.75 -13.48 17.35
N GLU A 81 -10.84 -14.12 17.76
CA GLU A 81 -12.12 -14.02 17.03
C GLU A 81 -12.67 -12.58 16.94
N ASN A 82 -12.42 -11.78 17.96
CA ASN A 82 -12.89 -10.39 18.03
C ASN A 82 -11.93 -9.38 17.41
N SER A 83 -10.77 -9.81 16.93
CA SER A 83 -9.82 -8.92 16.28
C SER A 83 -10.44 -8.24 15.05
N THR A 84 -10.26 -6.93 14.94
CA THR A 84 -10.67 -6.15 13.77
C THR A 84 -9.52 -5.87 12.81
N TYR A 85 -8.29 -6.33 13.12
CA TYR A 85 -7.10 -6.17 12.30
C TYR A 85 -6.63 -7.45 11.64
N ILE A 86 -6.61 -8.58 12.37
CA ILE A 86 -6.11 -9.86 11.88
C ILE A 86 -7.20 -10.91 12.14
N ARG A 87 -7.66 -11.57 11.10
CA ARG A 87 -8.71 -12.58 11.18
C ARG A 87 -8.34 -13.83 10.41
N LEU A 88 -8.74 -14.99 10.96
CA LEU A 88 -8.59 -16.25 10.25
C LEU A 88 -9.33 -16.17 8.90
N PRO A 89 -8.62 -16.32 7.77
CA PRO A 89 -9.27 -16.26 6.47
C PRO A 89 -10.11 -17.51 6.19
N THR A 90 -11.24 -17.30 5.53
CA THR A 90 -12.22 -18.38 5.24
C THR A 90 -11.86 -19.22 4.02
N PHE A 91 -10.89 -18.80 3.20
CA PHE A 91 -10.56 -19.52 1.95
C PHE A 91 -9.85 -20.86 2.17
N PHE A 92 -9.43 -21.17 3.40
CA PHE A 92 -8.95 -22.51 3.77
C PHE A 92 -10.05 -23.42 4.33
N SER A 93 -11.25 -22.88 4.56
CA SER A 93 -12.37 -23.66 5.09
C SER A 93 -12.81 -24.70 4.05
N GLY A 94 -12.84 -25.95 4.46
CA GLY A 94 -13.22 -27.06 3.59
C GLY A 94 -12.13 -27.56 2.63
N LEU A 95 -10.89 -27.06 2.75
CA LEU A 95 -9.76 -27.59 1.98
C LEU A 95 -9.48 -29.03 2.37
N SER A 96 -9.38 -29.89 1.36
CA SER A 96 -8.92 -31.28 1.50
C SER A 96 -7.40 -31.35 1.37
N SER A 97 -6.78 -32.31 2.05
CA SER A 97 -5.35 -32.65 1.84
C SER A 97 -5.07 -33.22 0.45
N GLN A 98 -6.09 -33.69 -0.24
CA GLN A 98 -6.02 -34.17 -1.61
C GLN A 98 -6.66 -33.11 -2.51
N PRO A 99 -5.92 -32.56 -3.50
CA PRO A 99 -6.50 -31.63 -4.45
C PRO A 99 -7.55 -32.32 -5.31
N GLU A 100 -8.65 -31.63 -5.55
CA GLU A 100 -9.65 -32.10 -6.50
C GLU A 100 -9.10 -32.04 -7.94
N PRO A 101 -9.52 -32.96 -8.82
CA PRO A 101 -9.14 -32.92 -10.22
C PRO A 101 -9.65 -31.63 -10.88
N ILE A 102 -8.85 -31.07 -11.78
CA ILE A 102 -9.27 -29.90 -12.56
C ILE A 102 -10.43 -30.29 -13.44
N SER A 103 -11.55 -29.59 -13.29
CA SER A 103 -12.77 -29.78 -14.11
C SER A 103 -13.04 -28.54 -14.97
N SER A 104 -13.71 -28.75 -16.08
CA SER A 104 -14.18 -27.66 -16.94
C SER A 104 -15.28 -26.86 -16.23
N ILE A 105 -15.22 -25.52 -16.38
CA ILE A 105 -16.27 -24.61 -15.89
C ILE A 105 -17.30 -24.41 -17.02
N HIS A 106 -18.53 -24.76 -16.76
CA HIS A 106 -19.65 -24.61 -17.72
C HIS A 106 -20.62 -23.53 -17.20
N ASP A 107 -21.29 -22.84 -18.14
CA ASP A 107 -22.37 -21.87 -17.89
C ASP A 107 -22.03 -20.70 -16.96
N ALA A 108 -20.74 -20.43 -16.70
CA ALA A 108 -20.32 -19.28 -15.92
C ALA A 108 -20.68 -17.97 -16.63
N LYS A 109 -21.25 -17.03 -15.88
CA LYS A 109 -21.59 -15.69 -16.37
C LYS A 109 -20.45 -14.72 -16.13
N VAL A 110 -20.21 -13.83 -17.10
CA VAL A 110 -19.19 -12.78 -16.97
C VAL A 110 -19.71 -11.66 -16.06
N LEU A 111 -19.06 -11.45 -14.94
CA LEU A 111 -19.37 -10.37 -14.00
C LEU A 111 -18.62 -9.09 -14.37
N LEU A 112 -17.34 -9.23 -14.71
CA LEU A 112 -16.44 -8.13 -15.03
C LEU A 112 -15.70 -8.42 -16.32
N LYS A 113 -15.68 -7.44 -17.23
CA LYS A 113 -14.82 -7.42 -18.42
C LYS A 113 -14.07 -6.10 -18.41
N LEU A 114 -12.81 -6.16 -18.05
CA LEU A 114 -11.94 -5.00 -17.92
C LEU A 114 -11.01 -4.90 -19.13
N GLY A 115 -10.50 -3.70 -19.41
CA GLY A 115 -9.52 -3.48 -20.45
C GLY A 115 -8.09 -3.72 -19.99
N ASP A 116 -7.15 -3.20 -20.74
CA ASP A 116 -5.73 -3.26 -20.43
C ASP A 116 -5.37 -2.37 -19.23
N SER A 117 -4.16 -2.54 -18.72
CA SER A 117 -3.58 -1.74 -17.62
C SER A 117 -4.33 -1.88 -16.28
N ILE A 118 -5.00 -2.98 -16.04
CA ILE A 118 -5.58 -3.32 -14.74
C ILE A 118 -4.51 -3.93 -13.86
N THR A 119 -4.35 -3.37 -12.68
CA THR A 119 -3.38 -3.79 -11.67
C THR A 119 -4.07 -4.29 -10.41
N THR A 120 -3.30 -4.80 -9.47
CA THR A 120 -3.80 -5.20 -8.14
C THR A 120 -4.47 -4.05 -7.39
N ASP A 121 -4.06 -2.80 -7.62
CA ASP A 121 -4.67 -1.62 -7.00
C ASP A 121 -6.10 -1.35 -7.48
N HIS A 122 -6.49 -1.89 -8.62
CA HIS A 122 -7.87 -1.83 -9.10
C HIS A 122 -8.74 -2.90 -8.44
N ILE A 123 -8.16 -4.03 -8.10
CA ILE A 123 -8.87 -5.20 -7.55
C ILE A 123 -8.92 -5.08 -6.02
N SER A 124 -7.76 -4.93 -5.39
CA SER A 124 -7.62 -4.83 -3.94
C SER A 124 -7.77 -3.37 -3.49
N PRO A 125 -8.53 -3.11 -2.44
CA PRO A 125 -8.75 -1.74 -1.98
C PRO A 125 -7.50 -1.15 -1.31
N ALA A 126 -7.33 0.16 -1.47
CA ALA A 126 -6.31 0.96 -0.80
C ALA A 126 -6.91 2.26 -0.25
N GLY A 127 -6.16 2.93 0.62
CA GLY A 127 -6.56 4.21 1.21
C GLY A 127 -7.63 4.08 2.29
N SER A 128 -8.19 5.22 2.68
CA SER A 128 -9.26 5.31 3.68
C SER A 128 -10.62 4.94 3.09
N PHE A 129 -11.56 4.61 3.95
CA PHE A 129 -12.93 4.29 3.57
C PHE A 129 -13.94 5.04 4.46
N PRO A 130 -15.11 5.41 3.92
CA PRO A 130 -16.11 6.17 4.66
C PRO A 130 -16.84 5.29 5.68
N LYS A 131 -17.33 5.91 6.75
CA LYS A 131 -18.12 5.21 7.76
C LYS A 131 -19.45 4.66 7.22
N THR A 132 -19.98 5.27 6.18
CA THR A 132 -21.23 4.86 5.53
C THR A 132 -21.04 3.70 4.55
N GLY A 133 -19.79 3.39 4.19
CA GLY A 133 -19.48 2.27 3.31
C GLY A 133 -19.51 0.92 4.03
N PRO A 134 -19.58 -0.20 3.30
CA PRO A 134 -19.70 -1.54 3.88
C PRO A 134 -18.58 -1.90 4.88
N ALA A 135 -17.34 -1.48 4.61
CA ALA A 135 -16.22 -1.70 5.51
C ALA A 135 -16.34 -0.88 6.81
N GLY A 136 -16.79 0.40 6.70
CA GLY A 136 -17.01 1.27 7.84
C GLY A 136 -18.14 0.76 8.72
N GLN A 137 -19.26 0.34 8.13
CA GLN A 137 -20.39 -0.22 8.86
C GLN A 137 -19.99 -1.49 9.62
N TRP A 138 -19.22 -2.37 8.99
CA TRP A 138 -18.72 -3.58 9.63
C TRP A 138 -17.88 -3.27 10.89
N LEU A 139 -17.09 -2.20 10.87
CA LEU A 139 -16.31 -1.75 12.03
C LEU A 139 -17.19 -1.12 13.12
N ILE A 140 -18.17 -0.29 12.74
CA ILE A 140 -19.12 0.33 13.68
C ILE A 140 -19.89 -0.74 14.46
N GLU A 141 -20.38 -1.77 13.76
CA GLU A 141 -21.08 -2.91 14.38
C GLU A 141 -20.21 -3.64 15.43
N ARG A 142 -18.89 -3.47 15.38
CA ARG A 142 -17.91 -4.04 16.32
C ARG A 142 -17.35 -3.01 17.30
N GLY A 143 -17.99 -1.86 17.41
CA GLY A 143 -17.64 -0.82 18.37
C GLY A 143 -16.40 -0.01 18.03
N VAL A 144 -15.88 -0.09 16.80
CA VAL A 144 -14.74 0.71 16.37
C VAL A 144 -15.20 2.10 15.94
N GLU A 145 -14.69 3.14 16.57
CA GLU A 145 -15.01 4.52 16.21
C GLU A 145 -14.34 4.93 14.89
N GLN A 146 -14.95 5.89 14.19
CA GLN A 146 -14.45 6.35 12.88
C GLN A 146 -13.00 6.85 12.93
N ARG A 147 -12.58 7.47 14.01
CA ARG A 147 -11.19 7.94 14.20
C ARG A 147 -10.16 6.80 14.20
N ASP A 148 -10.60 5.58 14.55
CA ASP A 148 -9.77 4.39 14.69
C ASP A 148 -9.91 3.44 13.49
N PHE A 149 -10.58 3.87 12.42
CA PHE A 149 -10.78 3.05 11.23
C PHE A 149 -9.47 2.72 10.52
N ASN A 150 -8.53 3.67 10.51
CA ASN A 150 -7.32 3.59 9.70
C ASN A 150 -7.65 3.42 8.19
N SER A 151 -6.86 2.65 7.49
CA SER A 151 -7.00 2.41 6.06
C SER A 151 -7.19 0.92 5.75
N PHE A 152 -7.60 0.61 4.53
CA PHE A 152 -7.60 -0.76 4.01
C PHE A 152 -6.23 -1.42 4.17
N GLY A 153 -5.14 -0.68 3.86
CA GLY A 153 -3.77 -1.18 4.00
C GLY A 153 -3.41 -1.59 5.42
N SER A 154 -3.82 -0.82 6.42
CA SER A 154 -3.59 -1.14 7.83
C SER A 154 -4.37 -2.37 8.30
N ARG A 155 -5.48 -2.68 7.65
CA ARG A 155 -6.37 -3.80 7.98
C ARG A 155 -6.31 -4.95 6.97
N ARG A 156 -5.25 -5.00 6.17
CA ARG A 156 -5.11 -6.03 5.12
C ARG A 156 -5.08 -7.47 5.63
N GLY A 157 -4.78 -7.68 6.90
CA GLY A 157 -4.91 -8.97 7.58
C GLY A 157 -6.35 -9.35 7.95
N ASN A 158 -7.32 -8.48 7.67
CA ASN A 158 -8.74 -8.72 7.91
C ASN A 158 -9.49 -8.82 6.56
N HIS A 159 -9.75 -10.06 6.12
CA HIS A 159 -10.44 -10.33 4.87
C HIS A 159 -11.85 -9.74 4.83
N GLU A 160 -12.52 -9.62 5.98
CA GLU A 160 -13.86 -9.02 6.08
C GLU A 160 -13.87 -7.53 5.68
N ILE A 161 -12.80 -6.80 6.02
CA ILE A 161 -12.63 -5.42 5.59
C ILE A 161 -12.22 -5.37 4.11
N MET A 162 -11.24 -6.19 3.72
CA MET A 162 -10.70 -6.17 2.38
C MET A 162 -11.74 -6.54 1.32
N MET A 163 -12.54 -7.58 1.55
CA MET A 163 -13.57 -8.00 0.61
C MET A 163 -14.65 -6.94 0.39
N ARG A 164 -14.90 -6.09 1.40
CA ARG A 164 -15.87 -4.98 1.32
C ARG A 164 -15.36 -3.77 0.54
N GLY A 165 -14.12 -3.81 0.09
CA GLY A 165 -13.51 -2.82 -0.79
C GLY A 165 -13.03 -3.37 -2.13
N THR A 166 -13.22 -4.66 -2.39
CA THR A 166 -12.82 -5.29 -3.66
C THR A 166 -13.50 -4.61 -4.84
N PHE A 167 -12.73 -4.31 -5.89
CA PHE A 167 -13.16 -3.55 -7.07
C PHE A 167 -13.71 -2.14 -6.77
N ALA A 168 -13.39 -1.58 -5.61
CA ALA A 168 -13.87 -0.25 -5.21
C ALA A 168 -13.08 0.91 -5.83
N ASN A 169 -12.09 0.65 -6.68
CA ASN A 169 -11.32 1.70 -7.35
C ASN A 169 -12.21 2.48 -8.32
N VAL A 170 -12.23 3.80 -8.17
CA VAL A 170 -13.05 4.71 -8.98
C VAL A 170 -12.68 4.73 -10.48
N ARG A 171 -11.49 4.26 -10.83
CA ARG A 171 -10.99 4.25 -12.21
C ARG A 171 -11.38 2.99 -12.99
N ILE A 172 -12.00 2.01 -12.33
CA ILE A 172 -12.45 0.80 -13.02
C ILE A 172 -13.55 1.17 -14.03
N ARG A 173 -13.42 0.61 -15.24
CA ARG A 173 -14.44 0.70 -16.28
C ARG A 173 -14.81 -0.71 -16.70
N ASN A 174 -15.93 -1.16 -16.19
CA ASN A 174 -16.46 -2.47 -16.55
C ASN A 174 -17.21 -2.39 -17.88
N GLN A 175 -16.70 -3.04 -18.91
CA GLN A 175 -17.32 -3.08 -20.24
C GLN A 175 -18.69 -3.77 -20.22
N MET A 176 -18.99 -4.58 -19.17
CA MET A 176 -20.32 -5.17 -18.97
C MET A 176 -21.33 -4.17 -18.39
N ALA A 177 -20.89 -3.01 -17.94
CA ALA A 177 -21.73 -1.92 -17.44
C ALA A 177 -21.34 -0.58 -18.11
N PRO A 178 -21.58 -0.43 -19.42
CA PRO A 178 -21.17 0.75 -20.19
C PRO A 178 -21.74 2.05 -19.58
N GLY A 179 -20.93 3.11 -19.60
CA GLY A 179 -21.30 4.43 -19.06
C GLY A 179 -21.14 4.57 -17.54
N THR A 180 -20.61 3.55 -16.85
CA THR A 180 -20.30 3.62 -15.41
C THR A 180 -18.79 3.63 -15.19
N GLU A 181 -18.36 4.31 -14.11
CA GLU A 181 -17.00 4.26 -13.58
C GLU A 181 -17.03 3.73 -12.14
N GLY A 182 -15.95 3.04 -11.73
CA GLY A 182 -15.88 2.37 -10.43
C GLY A 182 -16.38 0.93 -10.47
N GLY A 183 -16.62 0.35 -9.31
CA GLY A 183 -16.93 -1.06 -9.14
C GLY A 183 -18.36 -1.47 -9.49
N TYR A 184 -18.94 -0.92 -10.53
CA TYR A 184 -20.28 -1.29 -10.98
C TYR A 184 -20.25 -2.53 -11.87
N ALA A 185 -21.22 -3.41 -11.69
CA ALA A 185 -21.44 -4.59 -12.52
C ALA A 185 -22.94 -4.84 -12.72
N LYS A 186 -23.29 -5.49 -13.82
CA LYS A 186 -24.66 -6.01 -14.03
C LYS A 186 -24.75 -7.40 -13.42
N HIS A 187 -25.60 -7.54 -12.44
CA HIS A 187 -25.91 -8.87 -11.90
C HIS A 187 -26.82 -9.62 -12.86
N CYS A 188 -26.44 -10.84 -13.19
CA CYS A 188 -27.17 -11.64 -14.18
C CYS A 188 -28.65 -11.96 -13.83
N LEU A 189 -29.01 -11.82 -12.54
CA LEU A 189 -30.39 -12.02 -12.07
C LEU A 189 -31.13 -10.70 -11.80
N LEU A 190 -30.41 -9.60 -11.52
CA LEU A 190 -30.99 -8.32 -11.11
C LEU A 190 -30.57 -7.15 -12.01
N TYR A 191 -29.95 -7.43 -13.15
CA TYR A 191 -29.42 -6.48 -14.13
C TYR A 191 -28.31 -5.53 -13.60
N THR A 192 -28.38 -5.11 -12.35
CA THR A 192 -27.35 -4.30 -11.71
C THR A 192 -27.15 -4.80 -10.28
N SER A 193 -25.90 -5.00 -9.91
CA SER A 193 -25.52 -5.19 -8.51
C SER A 193 -24.80 -3.94 -8.04
N PRO A 194 -25.17 -3.39 -6.88
CA PRO A 194 -24.42 -2.30 -6.30
C PRO A 194 -22.99 -2.75 -5.99
N SER A 195 -22.05 -1.88 -6.30
CA SER A 195 -20.68 -2.03 -5.82
C SER A 195 -20.68 -2.08 -4.28
N PRO A 196 -19.72 -2.74 -3.65
CA PRO A 196 -19.49 -2.62 -2.22
C PRO A 196 -19.34 -1.17 -1.73
N ARG A 197 -19.18 -0.23 -2.66
CA ARG A 197 -19.13 1.22 -2.38
C ARG A 197 -20.48 1.93 -2.49
N ASP A 198 -21.51 1.31 -3.01
CA ASP A 198 -22.80 1.99 -3.17
C ASP A 198 -23.48 2.11 -1.80
N PRO A 199 -23.54 3.32 -1.20
CA PRO A 199 -24.13 3.53 0.12
C PRO A 199 -25.67 3.56 0.09
N THR A 200 -26.30 3.43 -1.08
CA THR A 200 -27.73 3.66 -1.26
C THR A 200 -28.55 2.35 -1.29
N LYS A 201 -27.89 1.20 -1.14
CA LYS A 201 -28.58 -0.09 -1.14
C LYS A 201 -28.03 -1.07 -0.12
#